data_4bd4d5a366d80c70427e4328ca45bce9
#
_entry.id   4bd4d5a366d80c70427e4328ca45bce9
#
_cell.length_a   1.000
_cell.length_b   1.000
_cell.length_c   1.000
_cell.angle_alpha   90.00
_cell.angle_beta   90.00
_cell.angle_gamma   90.00
#
_symmetry.space_group_name_H-M   'P 1'
#
loop_
_entity.id
_entity.type
_entity.pdbx_description
1 polymer ?
#
loop_
_entity_poly.entity_id
_entity_poly.type
_entity_poly.pdbx_seq_one_letter_code
_entity_poly.pdbx_strand_id
1 'polypeptide(L)'
;MNNHNGTLHRGWQSLQRWRIQIFVITWLAYAAFYFTRKAFSVAKLGIAEDPSFELDKSAMADLDALYLAAYAVGQFMWGVFADRFGTRVVVLGGLLTSALAALVMGTFATLPIFAACMVVQGLAQSTGWS
;
A
#
# COMPACT_ATOMS: atom_id res chain seq x y z
N MET A 1 -22.25 2.12 -48.57
CA MET A 1 -20.89 1.62 -48.22
C MET A 1 -20.23 2.53 -47.15
N ASN A 2 -20.84 2.86 -46.02
CA ASN A 2 -20.23 3.82 -45.04
C ASN A 2 -20.46 3.47 -43.56
N ASN A 3 -20.80 2.22 -43.21
CA ASN A 3 -21.09 1.88 -41.84
C ASN A 3 -19.93 1.21 -41.06
N HIS A 4 -18.85 0.81 -41.74
CA HIS A 4 -17.71 0.16 -41.10
C HIS A 4 -16.81 1.12 -40.28
N ASN A 5 -16.71 2.38 -40.72
CA ASN A 5 -15.83 3.34 -40.04
C ASN A 5 -16.40 3.83 -38.68
N GLY A 6 -17.72 3.88 -38.53
CA GLY A 6 -18.37 4.32 -37.29
C GLY A 6 -18.25 3.31 -36.13
N THR A 7 -18.24 2.02 -36.44
CA THR A 7 -18.08 0.96 -35.44
C THR A 7 -16.64 0.83 -34.94
N LEU A 8 -15.68 1.03 -35.83
CA LEU A 8 -14.25 1.04 -35.47
C LEU A 8 -13.90 2.23 -34.56
N HIS A 9 -14.38 3.43 -34.89
CA HIS A 9 -14.16 4.62 -34.05
C HIS A 9 -14.76 4.50 -32.63
N ARG A 10 -15.94 3.92 -32.48
CA ARG A 10 -16.54 3.67 -31.17
C ARG A 10 -15.75 2.62 -30.37
N GLY A 11 -15.22 1.58 -31.01
CA GLY A 11 -14.37 0.60 -30.38
C GLY A 11 -13.07 1.20 -29.85
N TRP A 12 -12.42 2.05 -30.60
CA TRP A 12 -11.18 2.72 -30.19
C TRP A 12 -11.39 3.68 -29.02
N GLN A 13 -12.49 4.43 -29.01
CA GLN A 13 -12.82 5.35 -27.92
C GLN A 13 -13.14 4.61 -26.62
N SER A 14 -13.82 3.47 -26.69
CA SER A 14 -14.09 2.66 -25.51
C SER A 14 -12.81 2.05 -24.93
N LEU A 15 -11.92 1.56 -25.79
CA LEU A 15 -10.61 1.03 -25.39
C LEU A 15 -9.72 2.11 -24.72
N GLN A 16 -9.71 3.32 -25.26
CA GLN A 16 -8.96 4.42 -24.67
C GLN A 16 -9.50 4.81 -23.28
N ARG A 17 -10.82 4.87 -23.11
CA ARG A 17 -11.43 5.14 -21.81
C ARG A 17 -11.08 4.09 -20.77
N TRP A 18 -11.14 2.81 -21.14
CA TRP A 18 -10.73 1.70 -20.28
C TRP A 18 -9.26 1.79 -19.88
N ARG A 19 -8.37 2.12 -20.81
CA ARG A 19 -6.94 2.29 -20.54
C ARG A 19 -6.68 3.44 -19.57
N ILE A 20 -7.32 4.58 -19.79
CA ILE A 20 -7.20 5.74 -18.91
C ILE A 20 -7.76 5.42 -17.52
N GLN A 21 -8.91 4.76 -17.43
CA GLN A 21 -9.51 4.38 -16.17
C GLN A 21 -8.61 3.43 -15.37
N ILE A 22 -8.06 2.41 -16.00
CA ILE A 22 -7.12 1.48 -15.36
C ILE A 22 -5.89 2.25 -14.89
N PHE A 23 -5.33 3.10 -15.73
CA PHE A 23 -4.16 3.91 -15.37
C PHE A 23 -4.42 4.81 -14.16
N VAL A 24 -5.55 5.53 -14.15
CA VAL A 24 -5.93 6.42 -13.04
C VAL A 24 -6.14 5.63 -11.75
N ILE A 25 -6.83 4.50 -11.80
CA ILE A 25 -7.07 3.66 -10.63
C ILE A 25 -5.74 3.12 -10.07
N THR A 26 -4.86 2.63 -10.93
CA THR A 26 -3.54 2.13 -10.52
C THR A 26 -2.70 3.24 -9.92
N TRP A 27 -2.71 4.43 -10.53
CA TRP A 27 -1.99 5.58 -10.02
C TRP A 27 -2.51 6.04 -8.66
N LEU A 28 -3.84 6.09 -8.48
CA LEU A 28 -4.46 6.44 -7.20
C LEU A 28 -4.14 5.41 -6.11
N ALA A 29 -4.17 4.11 -6.43
CA ALA A 29 -3.78 3.06 -5.51
C ALA A 29 -2.31 3.22 -5.08
N TYR A 30 -1.42 3.46 -6.05
CA TYR A 30 0.00 3.72 -5.76
C TYR A 30 0.19 4.95 -4.87
N ALA A 31 -0.49 6.05 -5.19
CA ALA A 31 -0.43 7.28 -4.40
C ALA A 31 -0.93 7.06 -2.95
N ALA A 32 -2.01 6.27 -2.77
CA ALA A 32 -2.54 5.93 -1.46
C ALA A 32 -1.54 5.10 -0.63
N PHE A 33 -0.90 4.09 -1.22
CA PHE A 33 0.16 3.32 -0.55
C PHE A 33 1.36 4.20 -0.20
N TYR A 34 1.76 5.10 -1.10
CA TYR A 34 2.87 6.02 -0.86
C TYR A 34 2.56 7.01 0.27
N PHE A 35 1.33 7.50 0.31
CA PHE A 35 0.88 8.42 1.37
C PHE A 35 0.93 7.75 2.75
N THR A 36 0.40 6.53 2.91
CA THR A 36 0.44 5.80 4.18
C THR A 36 1.87 5.48 4.63
N ARG A 37 2.76 5.17 3.69
CA ARG A 37 4.19 4.95 3.96
C ARG A 37 4.90 6.21 4.45
N LYS A 38 4.61 7.37 3.83
CA LYS A 38 5.22 8.65 4.20
C LYS A 38 4.67 9.21 5.51
N ALA A 39 3.39 8.98 5.81
CA ALA A 39 2.81 9.38 7.08
C ALA A 39 3.58 8.81 8.28
N PHE A 40 4.00 7.54 8.22
CA PHE A 40 4.83 6.96 9.26
C PHE A 40 6.23 7.59 9.34
N SER A 41 6.87 7.87 8.21
CA SER A 41 8.19 8.53 8.20
C SER A 41 8.15 9.91 8.86
N VAL A 42 7.04 10.63 8.70
CA VAL A 42 6.83 11.93 9.36
C VAL A 42 6.53 11.75 10.86
N ALA A 43 5.70 10.76 11.21
CA ALA A 43 5.39 10.46 12.61
C ALA A 43 6.65 10.10 13.42
N LYS A 44 7.62 9.43 12.83
CA LYS A 44 8.92 9.14 13.45
C LYS A 44 9.65 10.38 13.92
N LEU A 45 9.59 11.48 13.18
CA LEU A 45 10.24 12.73 13.57
C LEU A 45 9.61 13.29 14.83
N GLY A 46 8.28 13.29 14.92
CA GLY A 46 7.57 13.72 16.13
C GLY A 46 7.84 12.82 17.34
N ILE A 47 7.92 11.51 17.13
CA ILE A 47 8.23 10.53 18.18
C ILE A 47 9.68 10.70 18.67
N ALA A 48 10.62 10.99 17.79
CA ALA A 48 12.02 11.21 18.15
C ALA A 48 12.26 12.48 18.96
N GLU A 49 11.37 13.46 18.86
CA GLU A 49 11.44 14.73 19.61
C GLU A 49 10.68 14.69 20.94
N ASP A 50 9.88 13.65 21.20
CA ASP A 50 9.09 13.53 22.42
C ASP A 50 9.85 12.75 23.50
N PRO A 51 10.28 13.39 24.61
CA PRO A 51 11.02 12.73 25.68
C PRO A 51 10.22 11.64 26.42
N SER A 52 8.90 11.59 26.25
CA SER A 52 8.04 10.55 26.84
C SER A 52 8.12 9.21 26.11
N PHE A 53 8.66 9.22 24.87
CA PHE A 53 8.93 8.03 24.08
C PHE A 53 10.40 7.64 24.20
N GLU A 54 10.68 6.62 25.01
CA GLU A 54 12.01 5.98 25.09
C GLU A 54 12.33 5.13 23.82
N LEU A 55 12.10 5.68 22.63
CA LEU A 55 12.46 5.02 21.38
C LEU A 55 13.84 5.51 20.95
N ASP A 56 14.86 4.73 21.31
CA ASP A 56 16.21 4.92 20.84
C ASP A 56 16.28 4.76 19.30
N LYS A 57 17.27 5.39 18.68
CA LYS A 57 17.53 5.28 17.22
C LYS A 57 17.68 3.84 16.73
N SER A 58 18.20 2.95 17.59
CA SER A 58 18.30 1.52 17.31
C SER A 58 16.92 0.87 17.17
N ALA A 59 15.98 1.17 18.09
CA ALA A 59 14.63 0.64 18.02
C ALA A 59 13.88 1.10 16.76
N MET A 60 14.10 2.33 16.31
CA MET A 60 13.52 2.83 15.04
C MET A 60 14.10 2.12 13.83
N ALA A 61 15.40 1.80 13.84
CA ALA A 61 16.03 1.03 12.76
C ALA A 61 15.51 -0.41 12.72
N ASP A 62 15.28 -1.03 13.88
CA ASP A 62 14.69 -2.37 14.00
C ASP A 62 13.25 -2.41 13.47
N LEU A 63 12.45 -1.37 13.72
CA LEU A 63 11.10 -1.24 13.16
C LEU A 63 11.12 -1.14 11.63
N ASP A 64 12.08 -0.41 11.06
CA ASP A 64 12.25 -0.34 9.60
C ASP A 64 12.70 -1.69 9.02
N ALA A 65 13.60 -2.39 9.70
CA ALA A 65 14.04 -3.73 9.28
C ALA A 65 12.89 -4.74 9.31
N LEU A 66 12.05 -4.72 10.34
CA LEU A 66 10.84 -5.54 10.44
C LEU A 66 9.86 -5.24 9.30
N TYR A 67 9.64 -3.97 9.01
CA TYR A 67 8.80 -3.56 7.88
C TYR A 67 9.32 -4.08 6.55
N LEU A 68 10.62 -3.92 6.28
CA LEU A 68 11.25 -4.38 5.03
C LEU A 68 11.23 -5.90 4.90
N ALA A 69 11.49 -6.63 5.99
CA ALA A 69 11.43 -8.08 6.01
C ALA A 69 10.00 -8.58 5.73
N ALA A 70 9.00 -8.01 6.40
CA ALA A 70 7.58 -8.32 6.16
C ALA A 70 7.16 -7.99 4.73
N TYR A 71 7.63 -6.87 4.19
CA TYR A 71 7.38 -6.45 2.82
C TYR A 71 7.96 -7.46 1.81
N ALA A 72 9.21 -7.90 2.01
CA ALA A 72 9.86 -8.90 1.15
C ALA A 72 9.11 -10.24 1.16
N VAL A 73 8.75 -10.74 2.35
CA VAL A 73 7.96 -11.97 2.49
C VAL A 73 6.59 -11.81 1.81
N GLY A 74 5.93 -10.67 2.02
CA GLY A 74 4.63 -10.37 1.43
C GLY A 74 4.67 -10.39 -0.09
N GLN A 75 5.71 -9.91 -0.74
CA GLN A 75 5.83 -9.93 -2.20
C GLN A 75 5.74 -11.35 -2.78
N PHE A 76 6.41 -12.31 -2.16
CA PHE A 76 6.33 -13.72 -2.59
C PHE A 76 4.93 -14.30 -2.35
N MET A 77 4.33 -14.02 -1.19
CA MET A 77 3.02 -14.54 -0.85
C MET A 77 1.91 -13.98 -1.76
N TRP A 78 1.90 -12.66 -1.94
CA TRP A 78 0.82 -11.99 -2.68
C TRP A 78 0.84 -12.26 -4.17
N GLY A 79 2.00 -12.57 -4.77
CA GLY A 79 2.06 -13.05 -6.15
C GLY A 79 1.19 -14.30 -6.35
N VAL A 80 1.35 -15.30 -5.48
CA VAL A 80 0.54 -16.53 -5.53
C VAL A 80 -0.93 -16.28 -5.22
N PHE A 81 -1.22 -15.40 -4.24
CA PHE A 81 -2.60 -15.08 -3.87
C PHE A 81 -3.32 -14.24 -4.94
N ALA A 82 -2.60 -13.35 -5.63
CA ALA A 82 -3.17 -12.55 -6.70
C ALA A 82 -3.59 -13.41 -7.90
N ASP A 83 -2.82 -14.45 -8.21
CA ASP A 83 -3.17 -15.42 -9.25
C ASP A 83 -4.44 -16.22 -8.90
N ARG A 84 -4.67 -16.48 -7.61
CA ARG A 84 -5.81 -17.30 -7.16
C ARG A 84 -7.10 -16.49 -6.91
N PHE A 85 -6.98 -15.32 -6.30
CA PHE A 85 -8.13 -14.51 -5.86
C PHE A 85 -8.37 -13.26 -6.73
N GLY A 86 -7.45 -12.97 -7.62
CA GLY A 86 -7.48 -11.80 -8.48
C GLY A 86 -6.84 -10.57 -7.84
N THR A 87 -6.07 -9.84 -8.62
CA THR A 87 -5.29 -8.67 -8.20
C THR A 87 -6.14 -7.57 -7.53
N ARG A 88 -7.39 -7.38 -7.97
CA ARG A 88 -8.28 -6.35 -7.40
C ARG A 88 -8.58 -6.58 -5.92
N VAL A 89 -8.88 -7.83 -5.55
CA VAL A 89 -9.22 -8.21 -4.17
C VAL A 89 -7.99 -8.07 -3.28
N VAL A 90 -6.84 -8.51 -3.77
CA VAL A 90 -5.57 -8.45 -3.05
C VAL A 90 -5.15 -7.00 -2.80
N VAL A 91 -5.17 -6.14 -3.81
CA VAL A 91 -4.79 -4.72 -3.69
C VAL A 91 -5.75 -3.95 -2.79
N LEU A 92 -7.08 -4.13 -2.95
CA LEU A 92 -8.07 -3.48 -2.07
C LEU A 92 -7.95 -3.94 -0.62
N GLY A 93 -7.75 -5.23 -0.41
CA GLY A 93 -7.51 -5.79 0.93
C GLY A 93 -6.24 -5.22 1.56
N GLY A 94 -5.16 -5.12 0.81
CA GLY A 94 -3.91 -4.49 1.25
C GLY A 94 -4.07 -3.02 1.61
N LEU A 95 -4.79 -2.24 0.79
CA LEU A 95 -5.07 -0.83 1.07
C LEU A 95 -5.87 -0.65 2.37
N LEU A 96 -6.94 -1.42 2.54
CA LEU A 96 -7.77 -1.36 3.75
C LEU A 96 -6.97 -1.76 5.00
N THR A 97 -6.21 -2.83 4.92
CA THR A 97 -5.36 -3.31 6.03
C THR A 97 -4.29 -2.27 6.38
N SER A 98 -3.65 -1.66 5.37
CA SER A 98 -2.66 -0.60 5.57
C SER A 98 -3.28 0.64 6.22
N ALA A 99 -4.48 1.05 5.81
CA ALA A 99 -5.19 2.17 6.40
C ALA A 99 -5.57 1.90 7.87
N LEU A 100 -6.08 0.70 8.17
CA LEU A 100 -6.40 0.30 9.54
C LEU A 100 -5.15 0.26 10.44
N ALA A 101 -4.05 -0.31 9.96
CA ALA A 101 -2.78 -0.33 10.69
C ALA A 101 -2.29 1.09 10.99
N ALA A 102 -2.40 2.02 10.02
CA ALA A 102 -2.03 3.42 10.22
C ALA A 102 -2.91 4.11 11.27
N LEU A 103 -4.22 3.84 11.30
CA LEU A 103 -5.14 4.36 12.33
C LEU A 103 -4.79 3.81 13.72
N VAL A 104 -4.50 2.52 13.84
CA VAL A 104 -4.09 1.91 15.11
C VAL A 104 -2.80 2.53 15.61
N MET A 105 -1.82 2.75 14.74
CA MET A 105 -0.56 3.42 15.09
C MET A 105 -0.78 4.86 15.57
N GLY A 106 -1.75 5.57 15.00
CA GLY A 106 -2.08 6.94 15.42
C GLY A 106 -2.82 7.02 16.75
N THR A 107 -3.43 5.92 17.23
CA THR A 107 -4.19 5.89 18.47
C THR A 107 -3.41 5.30 19.65
N PHE A 108 -2.48 4.41 19.40
CA PHE A 108 -1.73 3.68 20.43
C PHE A 108 -0.23 3.91 20.27
N ALA A 109 0.36 4.58 21.25
CA ALA A 109 1.76 4.99 21.22
C ALA A 109 2.66 4.03 22.05
N THR A 110 2.65 2.73 21.76
CA THR A 110 3.49 1.73 22.44
C THR A 110 4.35 0.94 21.47
N LEU A 111 5.60 0.66 21.84
CA LEU A 111 6.58 -0.04 21.00
C LEU A 111 6.07 -1.36 20.42
N PRO A 112 5.45 -2.28 21.22
CA PRO A 112 4.97 -3.55 20.66
C PRO A 112 3.84 -3.39 19.63
N ILE A 113 2.97 -2.38 19.82
CA ILE A 113 1.92 -2.07 18.84
C ILE A 113 2.53 -1.50 17.56
N PHE A 114 3.53 -0.62 17.69
CA PHE A 114 4.28 -0.12 16.53
C PHE A 114 4.93 -1.27 15.75
N ALA A 115 5.62 -2.19 16.43
CA ALA A 115 6.26 -3.33 15.79
C ALA A 115 5.24 -4.22 15.04
N ALA A 116 4.13 -4.56 15.68
CA ALA A 116 3.06 -5.34 15.06
C ALA A 116 2.46 -4.62 13.84
N CYS A 117 2.16 -3.34 13.95
CA CYS A 117 1.63 -2.53 12.86
C CYS A 117 2.64 -2.39 11.70
N MET A 118 3.96 -2.33 11.98
CA MET A 118 4.99 -2.31 10.95
C MET A 118 5.02 -3.60 10.14
N VAL A 119 4.91 -4.75 10.78
CA VAL A 119 4.81 -6.04 10.08
C VAL A 119 3.55 -6.08 9.22
N VAL A 120 2.40 -5.70 9.77
CA VAL A 120 1.13 -5.64 9.03
C VAL A 120 1.20 -4.66 7.87
N GLN A 121 1.79 -3.49 8.07
CA GLN A 121 2.01 -2.48 7.03
C GLN A 121 2.91 -3.02 5.92
N GLY A 122 4.02 -3.67 6.25
CA GLY A 122 4.93 -4.27 5.28
C GLY A 122 4.21 -5.30 4.41
N LEU A 123 3.49 -6.24 5.03
CA LEU A 123 2.68 -7.22 4.31
C LEU A 123 1.59 -6.58 3.47
N ALA A 124 0.85 -5.63 4.01
CA ALA A 124 -0.25 -4.97 3.30
C ALA A 124 0.25 -4.15 2.09
N GLN A 125 1.33 -3.40 2.24
CA GLN A 125 1.87 -2.56 1.18
C GLN A 125 2.54 -3.35 0.06
N SER A 126 3.03 -4.55 0.33
CA SER A 126 3.59 -5.42 -0.70
C SER A 126 2.56 -5.91 -1.72
N THR A 127 1.25 -5.85 -1.41
CA THR A 127 0.17 -6.15 -2.36
C THR A 127 0.12 -5.22 -3.57
N GLY A 128 0.66 -4.01 -3.46
CA GLY A 128 0.66 -3.03 -4.54
C GLY A 128 1.58 -3.36 -5.73
N TRP A 129 2.44 -4.37 -5.59
CA TRP A 129 3.41 -4.80 -6.61
C TRP A 129 3.18 -6.23 -7.12
N SER A 130 2.12 -6.87 -6.70
CA SER A 130 1.75 -8.24 -7.10
C SER A 130 0.89 -8.33 -8.35
#